data_34872957fc48c81b099d4aa1a5f64710
#
_entry.id   34872957fc48c81b099d4aa1a5f64710
#
_cell.length_a   1.000
_cell.length_b   1.000
_cell.length_c   1.000
_cell.angle_alpha   90.00
_cell.angle_beta   90.00
_cell.angle_gamma   90.00
#
_symmetry.space_group_name_H-M   'P 1'
#
loop_
_entity.id
_entity.type
_entity.pdbx_description
1 polymer ?
#
loop_
_entity_poly.entity_id
_entity_poly.type
_entity_poly.pdbx_seq_one_letter_code
_entity_poly.pdbx_strand_id
1 'polypeptide(L)'
;MRDLFDRMRQDKGPLGKWADIAEGYFAFPKLEGPISNRMNFNGKEVITWSVNDYLGLANDPEVRRVDAEAAAKYGSAYPMGARLMSGHTDLHEKLQNQLAEFVNKEAAYVLNFGYQGILSTIDSLVSKNDVIVY
;
A
#
# COMPACT_ATOMS: atom_id res chain seq x y z
N MET A 1 19.65 -36.11 3.15
CA MET A 1 19.43 -34.95 2.26
C MET A 1 18.64 -33.93 3.10
N ARG A 2 19.18 -32.73 3.31
CA ARG A 2 18.43 -31.71 4.03
C ARG A 2 17.25 -31.24 3.16
N ASP A 3 16.08 -31.20 3.73
CA ASP A 3 14.90 -30.71 2.99
C ASP A 3 14.94 -29.18 2.76
N LEU A 4 14.00 -28.67 1.99
CA LEU A 4 13.90 -27.25 1.66
C LEU A 4 13.73 -26.40 2.93
N PHE A 5 12.93 -26.85 3.86
CA PHE A 5 12.60 -26.10 5.09
C PHE A 5 13.80 -26.07 6.05
N ASP A 6 14.58 -27.15 6.13
CA ASP A 6 15.82 -27.18 6.93
C ASP A 6 16.85 -26.16 6.40
N ARG A 7 16.96 -26.04 5.07
CA ARG A 7 17.81 -25.01 4.45
C ARG A 7 17.32 -23.60 4.75
N MET A 8 16.02 -23.36 4.63
CA MET A 8 15.43 -22.04 4.91
C MET A 8 15.56 -21.62 6.37
N ARG A 9 15.47 -22.55 7.31
CA ARG A 9 15.68 -22.26 8.74
C ARG A 9 17.12 -21.87 9.07
N GLN A 10 18.09 -22.39 8.31
CA GLN A 10 19.52 -22.11 8.51
C GLN A 10 19.99 -20.86 7.77
N ASP A 11 19.44 -20.65 6.57
CA ASP A 11 19.73 -19.47 5.75
C ASP A 11 18.73 -18.36 6.08
N LYS A 12 19.10 -17.49 6.99
CA LYS A 12 18.28 -16.36 7.40
C LYS A 12 18.19 -15.25 6.36
N GLY A 13 18.82 -15.46 5.20
CA GLY A 13 18.88 -14.48 4.12
C GLY A 13 19.67 -13.20 4.46
N PRO A 14 19.67 -12.21 3.58
CA PRO A 14 20.49 -10.99 3.74
C PRO A 14 20.19 -10.21 5.03
N LEU A 15 18.96 -10.27 5.50
CA LEU A 15 18.51 -9.53 6.70
C LEU A 15 18.64 -10.33 7.99
N GLY A 16 18.94 -11.64 7.92
CA GLY A 16 18.93 -12.53 9.09
C GLY A 16 19.90 -12.13 10.20
N LYS A 17 21.11 -11.71 9.82
CA LYS A 17 22.10 -11.20 10.78
C LYS A 17 21.62 -9.95 11.49
N TRP A 18 20.98 -9.05 10.77
CA TRP A 18 20.45 -7.81 11.32
C TRP A 18 19.22 -8.04 12.21
N ALA A 19 18.38 -9.01 11.87
CA ALA A 19 17.23 -9.37 12.70
C ALA A 19 17.65 -9.89 14.09
N ASP A 20 18.73 -10.68 14.15
CA ASP A 20 19.26 -11.19 15.42
C ASP A 20 19.90 -10.09 16.30
N ILE A 21 20.57 -9.12 15.68
CA ILE A 21 21.27 -8.05 16.39
C ILE A 21 20.32 -6.93 16.82
N ALA A 22 19.32 -6.64 16.02
CA ALA A 22 18.49 -5.45 16.16
C ALA A 22 17.15 -5.69 16.85
N GLU A 23 16.96 -6.82 17.50
CA GLU A 23 15.74 -7.16 18.28
C GLU A 23 14.43 -6.93 17.48
N GLY A 24 14.46 -7.23 16.19
CA GLY A 24 13.32 -7.01 15.27
C GLY A 24 13.18 -5.60 14.71
N TYR A 25 14.13 -4.71 14.97
CA TYR A 25 14.05 -3.32 14.49
C TYR A 25 14.15 -3.19 12.97
N PHE A 26 15.03 -3.95 12.31
CA PHE A 26 15.26 -3.82 10.86
C PHE A 26 14.36 -4.70 9.99
N ALA A 27 13.75 -5.73 10.55
CA ALA A 27 12.91 -6.65 9.80
C ALA A 27 11.62 -6.91 10.58
N PHE A 28 10.49 -6.58 9.97
CA PHE A 28 9.16 -6.78 10.52
C PHE A 28 8.97 -6.20 11.93
N PRO A 29 9.30 -4.91 12.17
CA PRO A 29 9.10 -4.30 13.48
C PRO A 29 7.61 -4.36 13.85
N LYS A 30 7.32 -4.90 15.01
CA LYS A 30 5.94 -4.98 15.51
C LYS A 30 5.58 -3.65 16.18
N LEU A 31 4.93 -2.78 15.43
CA LEU A 31 4.37 -1.54 15.95
C LEU A 31 2.97 -1.79 16.51
N GLU A 32 2.64 -1.15 17.61
CA GLU A 32 1.37 -1.33 18.32
C GLU A 32 0.65 0.02 18.47
N GLY A 33 -0.69 -0.05 18.47
CA GLY A 33 -1.57 1.11 18.58
C GLY A 33 -2.15 1.58 17.25
N PRO A 34 -2.97 2.64 17.25
CA PRO A 34 -3.47 3.27 16.03
C PRO A 34 -2.34 3.80 15.16
N ILE A 35 -2.54 3.80 13.84
CA ILE A 35 -1.57 4.40 12.92
C ILE A 35 -1.38 5.88 13.29
N SER A 36 -0.12 6.26 13.55
CA SER A 36 0.22 7.61 14.01
C SER A 36 1.69 7.89 13.74
N ASN A 37 2.07 9.17 13.83
CA ASN A 37 3.48 9.57 13.88
C ASN A 37 4.19 9.12 15.17
N ARG A 38 3.44 8.61 16.17
CA ARG A 38 3.95 8.00 17.38
C ARG A 38 3.22 6.69 17.63
N MET A 39 3.99 5.61 17.78
CA MET A 39 3.46 4.27 18.04
C MET A 39 4.34 3.56 19.09
N ASN A 40 3.85 2.48 19.66
CA ASN A 40 4.63 1.69 20.59
C ASN A 40 5.46 0.62 19.86
N PHE A 41 6.71 0.49 20.25
CA PHE A 41 7.63 -0.56 19.85
C PHE A 41 8.34 -1.11 21.08
N ASN A 42 8.19 -2.41 21.34
CA ASN A 42 8.76 -3.08 22.52
C ASN A 42 8.47 -2.33 23.85
N GLY A 43 7.23 -1.87 24.02
CA GLY A 43 6.79 -1.16 25.23
C GLY A 43 7.28 0.28 25.36
N LYS A 44 7.89 0.84 24.31
CA LYS A 44 8.34 2.24 24.29
C LYS A 44 7.65 3.00 23.18
N GLU A 45 7.25 4.24 23.45
CA GLU A 45 6.77 5.13 22.41
C GLU A 45 7.93 5.57 21.51
N VAL A 46 7.75 5.43 20.20
CA VAL A 46 8.72 5.82 19.17
C VAL A 46 8.09 6.71 18.13
N ILE A 47 8.90 7.58 17.50
CA ILE A 47 8.48 8.34 16.32
C ILE A 47 8.52 7.39 15.12
N THR A 48 7.41 7.30 14.40
CA THR A 48 7.22 6.36 13.30
C THR A 48 7.39 7.06 11.96
N TRP A 49 8.47 6.74 11.25
CA TRP A 49 8.78 7.28 9.92
C TRP A 49 8.36 6.37 8.77
N SER A 50 7.93 5.15 9.06
CA SER A 50 7.72 4.08 8.07
C SER A 50 6.25 3.87 7.67
N VAL A 51 5.33 4.69 8.17
CA VAL A 51 3.91 4.58 7.81
C VAL A 51 3.58 5.49 6.62
N ASN A 52 2.66 5.03 5.77
CA ASN A 52 2.23 5.73 4.57
C ASN A 52 1.07 6.71 4.84
N ASP A 53 1.06 7.32 6.00
CA ASP A 53 0.05 8.31 6.40
C ASP A 53 0.59 9.74 6.23
N TYR A 54 0.98 10.08 5.00
CA TYR A 54 1.69 11.32 4.67
C TYR A 54 0.94 12.61 5.04
N LEU A 55 -0.39 12.57 4.99
CA LEU A 55 -1.25 13.72 5.30
C LEU A 55 -1.88 13.62 6.70
N GLY A 56 -1.63 12.55 7.45
CA GLY A 56 -2.22 12.34 8.77
C GLY A 56 -3.71 12.03 8.75
N LEU A 57 -4.25 11.55 7.63
CA LEU A 57 -5.69 11.33 7.44
C LEU A 57 -6.19 9.99 7.97
N ALA A 58 -5.31 9.04 8.30
CA ALA A 58 -5.71 7.72 8.76
C ALA A 58 -6.57 7.76 10.04
N ASN A 59 -6.40 8.78 10.88
CA ASN A 59 -7.19 8.99 12.10
C ASN A 59 -8.14 10.18 12.03
N ASP A 60 -8.27 10.81 10.87
CA ASP A 60 -9.25 11.88 10.70
C ASP A 60 -10.67 11.34 10.97
N PRO A 61 -11.45 11.98 11.85
CA PRO A 61 -12.77 11.46 12.22
C PRO A 61 -13.75 11.38 11.04
N GLU A 62 -13.68 12.32 10.11
CA GLU A 62 -14.56 12.35 8.95
C GLU A 62 -14.21 11.25 7.95
N VAL A 63 -12.91 11.07 7.67
CA VAL A 63 -12.44 10.00 6.79
C VAL A 63 -12.84 8.63 7.35
N ARG A 64 -12.65 8.40 8.64
CA ARG A 64 -13.04 7.15 9.32
C ARG A 64 -14.55 6.94 9.32
N ARG A 65 -15.34 7.99 9.51
CA ARG A 65 -16.80 7.91 9.46
C ARG A 65 -17.27 7.49 8.08
N VAL A 66 -16.78 8.13 7.03
CA VAL A 66 -17.15 7.81 5.64
C VAL A 66 -16.73 6.38 5.26
N ASP A 67 -15.55 5.94 5.67
CA ASP A 67 -15.08 4.57 5.45
C ASP A 67 -15.98 3.53 6.12
N ALA A 68 -16.34 3.75 7.39
CA ALA A 68 -17.25 2.89 8.14
C ALA A 68 -18.66 2.82 7.51
N GLU A 69 -19.19 3.95 7.06
CA GLU A 69 -20.49 4.02 6.36
C GLU A 69 -20.43 3.29 5.01
N ALA A 70 -19.33 3.44 4.26
CA ALA A 70 -19.14 2.72 3.02
C ALA A 70 -19.06 1.20 3.25
N ALA A 71 -18.32 0.76 4.27
CA ALA A 71 -18.26 -0.66 4.64
C ALA A 71 -19.61 -1.21 5.06
N ALA A 72 -20.40 -0.45 5.81
CA ALA A 72 -21.76 -0.84 6.22
C ALA A 72 -22.72 -0.93 5.02
N LYS A 73 -22.59 -0.06 4.05
CA LYS A 73 -23.46 0.00 2.86
C LYS A 73 -23.11 -1.04 1.80
N TYR A 74 -21.84 -1.20 1.51
CA TYR A 74 -21.36 -1.97 0.36
C TYR A 74 -20.73 -3.32 0.76
N GLY A 75 -20.46 -3.52 2.04
CA GLY A 75 -19.74 -4.69 2.55
C GLY A 75 -18.22 -4.42 2.67
N SER A 76 -17.56 -5.28 3.45
CA SER A 76 -16.10 -5.21 3.63
C SER A 76 -15.40 -5.52 2.33
N ALA A 77 -14.32 -4.78 2.07
CA ALA A 77 -13.46 -4.96 0.89
C ALA A 77 -14.23 -4.92 -0.45
N TYR A 78 -15.29 -4.12 -0.52
CA TYR A 78 -16.00 -3.85 -1.77
C TYR A 78 -15.04 -3.23 -2.80
N PRO A 79 -15.06 -3.68 -4.06
CA PRO A 79 -16.00 -4.62 -4.70
C PRO A 79 -15.52 -6.08 -4.75
N MET A 80 -14.42 -6.47 -4.11
CA MET A 80 -13.86 -7.83 -4.07
C MET A 80 -13.69 -8.50 -5.45
N GLY A 81 -13.39 -7.71 -6.47
CA GLY A 81 -13.18 -8.18 -7.83
C GLY A 81 -12.11 -7.38 -8.55
N ALA A 82 -11.42 -8.00 -9.51
CA ALA A 82 -10.53 -7.29 -10.40
C ALA A 82 -11.33 -6.32 -11.27
N ARG A 83 -10.85 -5.09 -11.44
CA ARG A 83 -11.55 -4.05 -12.21
C ARG A 83 -11.86 -4.47 -13.65
N LEU A 84 -10.97 -5.26 -14.27
CA LEU A 84 -11.18 -5.76 -15.61
C LEU A 84 -12.40 -6.70 -15.74
N MET A 85 -12.75 -7.39 -14.67
CA MET A 85 -13.82 -8.40 -14.66
C MET A 85 -15.13 -7.87 -14.07
N SER A 86 -15.14 -7.66 -12.77
CA SER A 86 -16.35 -7.32 -12.00
C SER A 86 -16.12 -6.27 -10.90
N GLY A 87 -14.89 -5.77 -10.77
CA GLY A 87 -14.49 -4.87 -9.69
C GLY A 87 -14.49 -3.39 -10.07
N HIS A 88 -14.97 -3.01 -11.25
CA HIS A 88 -15.15 -1.61 -11.61
C HIS A 88 -16.53 -1.12 -11.17
N THR A 89 -16.57 -0.01 -10.43
CA THR A 89 -17.81 0.50 -9.82
C THR A 89 -17.97 1.99 -10.09
N ASP A 90 -19.18 2.50 -9.85
CA ASP A 90 -19.50 3.93 -9.86
C ASP A 90 -18.61 4.76 -8.92
N LEU A 91 -18.15 4.17 -7.81
CA LEU A 91 -17.21 4.84 -6.90
C LEU A 91 -15.84 5.06 -7.54
N HIS A 92 -15.37 4.14 -8.37
CA HIS A 92 -14.13 4.34 -9.12
C HIS A 92 -14.26 5.47 -10.14
N GLU A 93 -15.36 5.51 -10.89
CA GLU A 93 -15.61 6.58 -11.86
C GLU A 93 -15.73 7.94 -11.18
N LYS A 94 -16.48 8.01 -10.09
CA LYS A 94 -16.62 9.24 -9.30
C LYS A 94 -15.26 9.72 -8.79
N LEU A 95 -14.45 8.85 -8.22
CA LEU A 95 -13.10 9.19 -7.74
C LEU A 95 -12.21 9.68 -8.88
N GLN A 96 -12.22 8.98 -10.02
CA GLN A 96 -11.43 9.36 -11.20
C GLN A 96 -11.81 10.75 -11.71
N ASN A 97 -13.10 11.04 -11.80
CA ASN A 97 -13.58 12.35 -12.22
C ASN A 97 -13.16 13.46 -11.24
N GLN A 98 -13.29 13.22 -9.94
CA GLN A 98 -12.85 14.17 -8.91
C GLN A 98 -11.34 14.40 -8.93
N LEU A 99 -10.55 13.36 -9.14
CA LEU A 99 -9.10 13.48 -9.28
C LEU A 99 -8.70 14.25 -10.54
N ALA A 100 -9.35 13.97 -11.67
CA ALA A 100 -9.10 14.70 -12.91
C ALA A 100 -9.38 16.19 -12.74
N GLU A 101 -10.52 16.55 -12.14
CA GLU A 101 -10.88 17.93 -11.82
C GLU A 101 -9.85 18.57 -10.87
N PHE A 102 -9.50 17.90 -9.79
CA PHE A 102 -8.54 18.40 -8.80
C PHE A 102 -7.18 18.73 -9.38
N VAL A 103 -6.67 17.90 -10.31
CA VAL A 103 -5.37 18.12 -10.96
C VAL A 103 -5.48 18.89 -12.30
N ASN A 104 -6.69 19.36 -12.64
CA ASN A 104 -6.98 20.08 -13.90
C ASN A 104 -6.51 19.31 -15.15
N LYS A 105 -6.95 18.05 -15.25
CA LYS A 105 -6.70 17.16 -16.40
C LYS A 105 -8.02 16.66 -16.97
N GLU A 106 -7.98 16.23 -18.23
CA GLU A 106 -9.17 15.71 -18.92
C GLU A 106 -9.68 14.39 -18.31
N ALA A 107 -8.77 13.57 -17.81
CA ALA A 107 -9.09 12.28 -17.22
C ALA A 107 -8.06 11.86 -16.16
N ALA A 108 -8.47 10.97 -15.28
CA ALA A 108 -7.62 10.27 -14.34
C ALA A 108 -7.96 8.77 -14.35
N TYR A 109 -6.97 7.94 -14.10
CA TYR A 109 -7.13 6.51 -13.94
C TYR A 109 -6.49 6.05 -12.64
N VAL A 110 -7.28 5.44 -11.75
CA VAL A 110 -6.82 4.97 -10.45
C VAL A 110 -6.28 3.55 -10.58
N LEU A 111 -5.06 3.33 -10.10
CA LEU A 111 -4.40 2.04 -10.01
C LEU A 111 -4.19 1.66 -8.54
N ASN A 112 -4.39 0.39 -8.20
CA ASN A 112 -4.36 -0.07 -6.80
C ASN A 112 -2.96 -0.11 -6.19
N PHE A 113 -1.92 -0.30 -7.03
CA PHE A 113 -0.54 -0.48 -6.59
C PHE A 113 0.38 0.47 -7.35
N GLY A 114 1.08 1.34 -6.64
CA GLY A 114 1.95 2.35 -7.24
C GLY A 114 3.03 1.75 -8.15
N TYR A 115 3.78 0.77 -7.66
CA TYR A 115 4.83 0.12 -8.44
C TYR A 115 4.30 -0.56 -9.70
N GLN A 116 3.27 -1.40 -9.59
CA GLN A 116 2.62 -2.03 -10.73
C GLN A 116 1.97 -1.01 -11.66
N GLY A 117 1.39 0.05 -11.10
CA GLY A 117 0.78 1.13 -11.87
C GLY A 117 1.78 1.81 -12.77
N ILE A 118 2.96 2.16 -12.25
CA ILE A 118 4.04 2.77 -13.03
C ILE A 118 4.53 1.81 -14.12
N LEU A 119 4.81 0.56 -13.78
CA LEU A 119 5.23 -0.46 -14.74
C LEU A 119 4.22 -0.65 -15.87
N SER A 120 2.95 -0.85 -15.52
CA SER A 120 1.89 -1.07 -16.50
C SER A 120 1.66 0.14 -17.39
N THR A 121 1.79 1.34 -16.85
CA THR A 121 1.67 2.59 -17.61
C THR A 121 2.80 2.71 -18.63
N ILE A 122 4.04 2.47 -18.20
CA ILE A 122 5.20 2.51 -19.11
C ILE A 122 5.05 1.45 -20.20
N ASP A 123 4.76 0.20 -19.83
CA ASP A 123 4.60 -0.92 -20.76
C ASP A 123 3.49 -0.68 -21.78
N SER A 124 2.41 -0.01 -21.37
CA SER A 124 1.28 0.30 -22.25
C SER A 124 1.54 1.46 -23.22
N LEU A 125 2.40 2.40 -22.85
CA LEU A 125 2.65 3.62 -23.61
C LEU A 125 3.86 3.52 -24.53
N VAL A 126 4.85 2.68 -24.21
CA VAL A 126 6.09 2.60 -24.97
C VAL A 126 6.20 1.29 -25.76
N SER A 127 6.88 1.34 -26.87
CA SER A 127 7.14 0.23 -27.77
C SER A 127 8.64 0.02 -27.96
N LYS A 128 9.02 -1.01 -28.69
CA LYS A 128 10.44 -1.27 -29.06
C LYS A 128 11.12 -0.15 -29.88
N ASN A 129 10.32 0.79 -30.41
CA ASN A 129 10.83 1.91 -31.20
C ASN A 129 10.99 3.20 -30.39
N ASP A 130 10.61 3.18 -29.13
CA ASP A 130 10.66 4.33 -28.25
C ASP A 130 11.92 4.30 -27.38
N VAL A 131 12.36 5.47 -26.92
CA VAL A 131 13.50 5.63 -26.03
C VAL A 131 13.01 6.23 -24.72
N ILE A 132 13.32 5.57 -23.62
CA ILE A 132 13.06 6.08 -22.28
C ILE A 132 14.31 6.80 -21.80
N VAL A 133 14.15 8.08 -21.44
CA VAL A 133 15.21 8.88 -20.83
C VAL A 133 14.91 9.05 -19.35
N TYR A 134 15.86 8.69 -18.48
CA TYR A 134 15.72 8.72 -17.01
C TYR A 134 16.94 9.36 -16.32
#